data_559c2f27f2c9627b0de09ae1e2213095
#
_entry.id   559c2f27f2c9627b0de09ae1e2213095
#
_cell.length_a   1.000
_cell.length_b   1.000
_cell.length_c   1.000
_cell.angle_alpha   90.00
_cell.angle_beta   90.00
_cell.angle_gamma   90.00
#
_symmetry.space_group_name_H-M   'P 1'
#
loop_
_entity.id
_entity.type
_entity.pdbx_description
1 polymer ?
#
loop_
_entity_poly.entity_id
_entity_poly.type
_entity_poly.pdbx_seq_one_letter_code
_entity_poly.pdbx_strand_id
1 'polypeptide(L)'
;MIVCCGEALIDMLPRQSQAGETAFAPYAGGAIFNTAIALGRLGIPTGFFTGLSDDMFGDILRETLKSSNVDFAPSATLSLHTTLAFVKLVNGSATYAFFDENTAGRMITTEHLPALGDFCEALHFGAISLIPEPCGSTYEAL
;
A
#
# COMPACT_ATOMS: atom_id res chain seq x y z
N MET A 1 17.90 -3.84 -8.13
CA MET A 1 16.58 -3.93 -7.48
C MET A 1 15.69 -2.79 -7.96
N ILE A 2 14.41 -3.04 -8.24
CA ILE A 2 13.39 -2.01 -8.47
C ILE A 2 12.70 -1.71 -7.13
N VAL A 3 12.63 -0.44 -6.71
CA VAL A 3 11.89 -0.04 -5.51
C VAL A 3 10.57 0.63 -5.94
N CYS A 4 9.45 0.02 -5.56
CA CYS A 4 8.12 0.57 -5.79
C CYS A 4 7.76 1.49 -4.61
N CYS A 5 7.39 2.74 -4.91
CA CYS A 5 7.18 3.80 -3.94
C CYS A 5 5.76 4.36 -4.09
N GLY A 6 4.89 4.09 -3.14
CA GLY A 6 3.50 4.52 -3.25
C GLY A 6 2.56 3.85 -2.26
N GLU A 7 1.26 3.90 -2.55
CA GLU A 7 0.24 3.44 -1.64
C GLU A 7 0.21 1.92 -1.45
N ALA A 8 -0.03 1.55 -0.20
CA ALA A 8 -0.52 0.25 0.24
C ALA A 8 -1.79 0.45 1.06
N LEU A 9 -2.83 -0.27 0.76
CA LEU A 9 -4.13 -0.12 1.39
C LEU A 9 -4.87 -1.47 1.50
N ILE A 10 -5.96 -1.48 2.22
CA ILE A 10 -6.86 -2.62 2.27
C ILE A 10 -8.15 -2.30 1.51
N ASP A 11 -8.42 -3.08 0.47
CA ASP A 11 -9.69 -3.08 -0.23
C ASP A 11 -10.72 -3.88 0.57
N MET A 12 -11.74 -3.20 1.08
CA MET A 12 -12.87 -3.79 1.80
C MET A 12 -13.97 -4.16 0.79
N LEU A 13 -13.87 -5.41 0.28
CA LEU A 13 -14.79 -5.89 -0.76
C LEU A 13 -16.12 -6.37 -0.18
N PRO A 14 -17.27 -5.99 -0.77
CA PRO A 14 -18.57 -6.42 -0.28
C PRO A 14 -18.73 -7.94 -0.42
N ARG A 15 -19.30 -8.56 0.61
CA ARG A 15 -19.61 -9.98 0.71
C ARG A 15 -20.96 -10.15 1.38
N GLN A 16 -21.48 -11.37 1.36
CA GLN A 16 -22.60 -11.78 2.20
C GLN A 16 -22.10 -12.88 3.16
N SER A 17 -22.50 -12.78 4.42
CA SER A 17 -22.29 -13.85 5.40
C SER A 17 -23.18 -15.05 5.06
N GLN A 18 -22.94 -16.19 5.70
CA GLN A 18 -23.83 -17.38 5.57
C GLN A 18 -25.27 -17.08 6.02
N ALA A 19 -25.47 -16.12 6.91
CA ALA A 19 -26.79 -15.65 7.35
C ALA A 19 -27.44 -14.63 6.41
N GLY A 20 -26.76 -14.27 5.28
CA GLY A 20 -27.26 -13.27 4.32
C GLY A 20 -27.01 -11.82 4.73
N GLU A 21 -26.24 -11.57 5.78
CA GLU A 21 -25.91 -10.22 6.24
C GLU A 21 -24.83 -9.58 5.35
N THR A 22 -24.87 -8.27 5.19
CA THR A 22 -23.80 -7.53 4.51
C THR A 22 -22.52 -7.62 5.32
N ALA A 23 -21.44 -8.05 4.67
CA ALA A 23 -20.11 -8.15 5.24
C ALA A 23 -19.07 -7.52 4.30
N PHE A 24 -17.86 -7.27 4.79
CA PHE A 24 -16.74 -6.84 3.98
C PHE A 24 -15.55 -7.76 4.25
N ALA A 25 -14.88 -8.19 3.18
CA ALA A 25 -13.66 -8.98 3.27
C ALA A 25 -12.45 -8.08 2.94
N PRO A 26 -11.42 -8.06 3.81
CA PRO A 26 -10.22 -7.27 3.59
C PRO A 26 -9.27 -7.96 2.60
N TYR A 27 -8.79 -7.21 1.61
CA TYR A 27 -7.76 -7.64 0.66
C TYR A 27 -6.65 -6.60 0.59
N ALA A 28 -5.40 -7.06 0.60
CA ALA A 28 -4.26 -6.20 0.34
C ALA A 28 -4.33 -5.64 -1.09
N GLY A 29 -4.12 -4.34 -1.25
CA GLY A 29 -4.27 -3.62 -2.51
C GLY A 29 -3.49 -2.31 -2.56
N GLY A 30 -3.76 -1.53 -3.59
CA GLY A 30 -3.04 -0.32 -3.98
C GLY A 30 -2.33 -0.55 -5.32
N ALA A 31 -2.32 0.43 -6.21
CA ALA A 31 -1.75 0.26 -7.56
C ALA A 31 -0.25 -0.05 -7.49
N ILE A 32 0.50 0.71 -6.69
CA ILE A 32 1.95 0.53 -6.55
C ILE A 32 2.27 -0.72 -5.74
N PHE A 33 1.49 -1.02 -4.69
CA PHE A 33 1.59 -2.26 -3.95
C PHE A 33 1.42 -3.49 -4.87
N ASN A 34 0.38 -3.50 -5.70
CA ASN A 34 0.11 -4.59 -6.64
C ASN A 34 1.22 -4.75 -7.68
N THR A 35 1.85 -3.64 -8.12
CA THR A 35 3.02 -3.70 -9.00
C THR A 35 4.20 -4.39 -8.31
N ALA A 36 4.50 -4.02 -7.06
CA ALA A 36 5.57 -4.66 -6.28
C ALA A 36 5.32 -6.17 -6.10
N ILE A 37 4.09 -6.55 -5.75
CA ILE A 37 3.68 -7.95 -5.61
C ILE A 37 3.87 -8.72 -6.93
N ALA A 38 3.47 -8.12 -8.07
CA ALA A 38 3.65 -8.76 -9.37
C ALA A 38 5.12 -8.96 -9.72
N LEU A 39 5.96 -7.95 -9.54
CA LEU A 39 7.40 -8.04 -9.78
C LEU A 39 8.07 -9.10 -8.90
N GLY A 40 7.78 -9.10 -7.59
CA GLY A 40 8.34 -10.09 -6.66
C GLY A 40 7.94 -11.53 -7.01
N ARG A 41 6.67 -11.76 -7.41
CA ARG A 41 6.19 -13.07 -7.86
C ARG A 41 6.81 -13.52 -9.19
N LEU A 42 7.22 -12.57 -10.04
CA LEU A 42 7.96 -12.85 -11.28
C LEU A 42 9.47 -13.10 -11.02
N GLY A 43 9.92 -13.04 -9.78
CA GLY A 43 11.31 -13.26 -9.40
C GLY A 43 12.24 -12.06 -9.65
N ILE A 44 11.67 -10.88 -9.87
CA ILE A 44 12.45 -9.64 -10.01
C ILE A 44 12.80 -9.14 -8.60
N PRO A 45 14.08 -8.83 -8.31
CA PRO A 45 14.50 -8.21 -7.05
C PRO A 45 13.73 -6.89 -6.84
N THR A 46 12.81 -6.89 -5.87
CA THR A 46 11.84 -5.79 -5.67
C THR A 46 11.85 -5.32 -4.23
N GLY A 47 11.97 -4.00 -4.05
CA GLY A 47 11.75 -3.31 -2.79
C GLY A 47 10.41 -2.56 -2.79
N PHE A 48 9.89 -2.26 -1.59
CA PHE A 48 8.68 -1.46 -1.43
C PHE A 48 8.89 -0.38 -0.36
N PHE A 49 8.58 0.87 -0.71
CA PHE A 49 8.65 2.01 0.19
C PHE A 49 7.30 2.69 0.34
N THR A 50 6.84 2.76 1.59
CA THR A 50 5.64 3.46 2.05
C THR A 50 5.66 3.61 3.56
N GLY A 51 4.64 4.22 4.15
CA GLY A 51 4.32 4.07 5.57
C GLY A 51 3.42 2.87 5.80
N LEU A 52 3.89 1.88 6.55
CA LEU A 52 3.10 0.72 6.97
C LEU A 52 2.64 0.89 8.42
N SER A 53 1.35 0.71 8.66
CA SER A 53 0.78 0.72 10.01
C SER A 53 1.26 -0.48 10.84
N ASP A 54 1.32 -0.32 12.16
CA ASP A 54 1.49 -1.42 13.11
C ASP A 54 0.15 -2.07 13.54
N ASP A 55 -0.97 -1.74 12.86
CA ASP A 55 -2.28 -2.34 13.09
C ASP A 55 -2.46 -3.69 12.39
N MET A 56 -3.58 -4.37 12.67
CA MET A 56 -3.91 -5.68 12.09
C MET A 56 -3.98 -5.70 10.57
N PHE A 57 -4.29 -4.58 9.93
CA PHE A 57 -4.32 -4.45 8.47
C PHE A 57 -2.92 -4.24 7.90
N GLY A 58 -2.05 -3.53 8.62
CA GLY A 58 -0.62 -3.45 8.31
C GLY A 58 0.06 -4.82 8.33
N ASP A 59 -0.39 -5.73 9.21
CA ASP A 59 0.11 -7.11 9.22
C ASP A 59 -0.28 -7.88 7.95
N ILE A 60 -1.51 -7.69 7.45
CA ILE A 60 -1.95 -8.28 6.17
C ILE A 60 -1.07 -7.80 5.01
N LEU A 61 -0.76 -6.49 4.98
CA LEU A 61 0.11 -5.91 3.95
C LEU A 61 1.53 -6.51 4.03
N ARG A 62 2.14 -6.56 5.21
CA ARG A 62 3.48 -7.14 5.42
C ARG A 62 3.54 -8.60 5.01
N GLU A 63 2.55 -9.40 5.42
CA GLU A 63 2.52 -10.83 5.08
C GLU A 63 2.37 -11.03 3.56
N THR A 64 1.59 -10.18 2.89
CA THR A 64 1.43 -10.23 1.43
C THR A 64 2.73 -9.86 0.71
N LEU A 65 3.46 -8.82 1.17
CA LEU A 65 4.78 -8.46 0.64
C LEU A 65 5.77 -9.61 0.81
N LYS A 66 5.87 -10.14 2.03
CA LYS A 66 6.76 -11.24 2.39
C LYS A 66 6.50 -12.50 1.55
N SER A 67 5.23 -12.92 1.45
CA SER A 67 4.86 -14.12 0.69
C SER A 67 5.03 -13.95 -0.82
N SER A 68 5.20 -12.73 -1.28
CA SER A 68 5.44 -12.39 -2.69
C SER A 68 6.92 -12.07 -2.98
N ASN A 69 7.85 -12.33 -2.03
CA ASN A 69 9.29 -12.05 -2.14
C ASN A 69 9.63 -10.58 -2.39
N VAL A 70 8.88 -9.66 -1.80
CA VAL A 70 9.14 -8.22 -1.85
C VAL A 70 9.84 -7.79 -0.56
N ASP A 71 10.97 -7.12 -0.67
CA ASP A 71 11.66 -6.51 0.46
C ASP A 71 10.95 -5.21 0.85
N PHE A 72 10.46 -5.14 2.08
CA PHE A 72 9.82 -3.94 2.62
C PHE A 72 10.66 -3.26 3.72
N ALA A 73 11.93 -3.62 3.85
CA ALA A 73 12.86 -2.91 4.76
C ALA A 73 12.96 -1.40 4.45
N PRO A 74 12.79 -0.94 3.19
CA PRO A 74 12.71 0.49 2.91
C PRO A 74 11.50 1.21 3.53
N SER A 75 10.41 0.49 3.84
CA SER A 75 9.18 1.10 4.39
C SER A 75 9.31 1.51 5.84
N ALA A 76 8.73 2.66 6.18
CA ALA A 76 8.62 3.12 7.58
C ALA A 76 7.46 2.41 8.29
N THR A 77 7.61 2.11 9.58
CA THR A 77 6.50 1.66 10.42
C THR A 77 5.99 2.82 11.27
N LEU A 78 4.69 3.10 11.17
CA LEU A 78 4.03 4.19 11.92
C LEU A 78 2.86 3.65 12.75
N SER A 79 2.70 4.16 13.97
CA SER A 79 1.55 3.87 14.85
C SER A 79 0.34 4.74 14.46
N LEU A 80 -0.06 4.65 13.20
CA LEU A 80 -1.21 5.29 12.57
C LEU A 80 -2.01 4.21 11.83
N HIS A 81 -3.28 4.48 11.53
CA HIS A 81 -4.15 3.50 10.87
C HIS A 81 -3.69 3.17 9.44
N THR A 82 -3.98 1.95 8.99
CA THR A 82 -3.86 1.58 7.59
C THR A 82 -4.94 2.28 6.75
N THR A 83 -4.60 2.71 5.54
CA THR A 83 -5.58 3.22 4.56
C THR A 83 -6.56 2.14 4.17
N LEU A 84 -7.87 2.46 4.21
CA LEU A 84 -8.94 1.57 3.77
C LEU A 84 -9.65 2.13 2.55
N ALA A 85 -10.00 1.25 1.61
CA ALA A 85 -10.84 1.56 0.47
C ALA A 85 -12.09 0.65 0.48
N PHE A 86 -13.26 1.22 0.78
CA PHE A 86 -14.51 0.47 0.70
C PHE A 86 -15.03 0.47 -0.73
N VAL A 87 -15.33 -0.71 -1.23
CA VAL A 87 -15.85 -0.89 -2.59
C VAL A 87 -17.35 -1.08 -2.54
N LYS A 88 -18.08 -0.26 -3.31
CA LYS A 88 -19.51 -0.40 -3.56
C LYS A 88 -19.73 -0.68 -5.05
N LEU A 89 -20.48 -1.72 -5.35
CA LEU A 89 -20.88 -2.04 -6.71
C LEU A 89 -22.21 -1.34 -7.03
N VAL A 90 -22.21 -0.48 -8.05
CA VAL A 90 -23.41 0.21 -8.54
C VAL A 90 -23.56 -0.14 -10.03
N ASN A 91 -24.60 -0.87 -10.39
CA ASN A 91 -24.84 -1.32 -11.79
C ASN A 91 -23.63 -2.03 -12.43
N GLY A 92 -22.90 -2.82 -11.64
CA GLY A 92 -21.71 -3.55 -12.11
C GLY A 92 -20.42 -2.71 -12.15
N SER A 93 -20.49 -1.42 -11.86
CA SER A 93 -19.32 -0.53 -11.75
C SER A 93 -18.88 -0.38 -10.30
N ALA A 94 -17.57 -0.44 -10.04
CA ALA A 94 -17.00 -0.21 -8.72
C ALA A 94 -16.96 1.29 -8.40
N THR A 95 -17.44 1.66 -7.23
CA THR A 95 -17.27 2.99 -6.62
C THR A 95 -16.47 2.81 -5.34
N TYR A 96 -15.53 3.70 -5.09
CA TYR A 96 -14.62 3.63 -3.94
C TYR A 96 -14.89 4.75 -2.96
N ALA A 97 -14.83 4.42 -1.67
CA ALA A 97 -14.75 5.37 -0.58
C ALA A 97 -13.43 5.15 0.15
N PHE A 98 -12.53 6.12 0.05
CA PHE A 98 -11.21 6.06 0.69
C PHE A 98 -11.25 6.68 2.08
N PHE A 99 -10.60 6.01 3.02
CA PHE A 99 -10.35 6.46 4.38
C PHE A 99 -8.83 6.52 4.55
N ASP A 100 -8.24 7.63 4.12
CA ASP A 100 -6.79 7.81 4.07
C ASP A 100 -6.27 8.97 4.92
N GLU A 101 -7.16 9.77 5.51
CA GLU A 101 -6.77 10.88 6.38
C GLU A 101 -6.01 10.37 7.62
N ASN A 102 -4.83 10.95 7.87
CA ASN A 102 -3.95 10.59 8.99
C ASN A 102 -3.58 9.09 9.03
N THR A 103 -3.53 8.42 7.89
CA THR A 103 -3.08 7.03 7.80
C THR A 103 -1.56 6.94 7.65
N ALA A 104 -0.99 5.76 7.97
CA ALA A 104 0.45 5.54 7.93
C ALA A 104 1.05 5.85 6.54
N GLY A 105 0.39 5.41 5.46
CA GLY A 105 0.86 5.66 4.10
C GLY A 105 0.83 7.12 3.69
N ARG A 106 -0.17 7.88 4.18
CA ARG A 106 -0.30 9.31 3.86
C ARG A 106 0.63 10.19 4.69
N MET A 107 0.93 9.82 5.93
CA MET A 107 1.65 10.66 6.88
C MET A 107 3.17 10.47 6.88
N ILE A 108 3.74 9.77 5.89
CA ILE A 108 5.19 9.76 5.71
C ILE A 108 5.71 11.16 5.37
N THR A 109 6.89 11.46 5.90
CA THR A 109 7.61 12.72 5.68
C THR A 109 9.03 12.40 5.21
N THR A 110 9.80 13.43 4.83
CA THR A 110 11.20 13.27 4.42
C THR A 110 12.09 12.64 5.48
N GLU A 111 11.68 12.66 6.76
CA GLU A 111 12.38 11.96 7.85
C GLU A 111 12.31 10.43 7.73
N HIS A 112 11.34 9.93 6.97
CA HIS A 112 11.12 8.50 6.75
C HIS A 112 11.76 7.97 5.47
N LEU A 113 12.46 8.84 4.71
CA LEU A 113 13.09 8.43 3.45
C LEU A 113 14.13 7.34 3.68
N PRO A 114 14.11 6.25 2.89
CA PRO A 114 15.09 5.19 3.00
C PRO A 114 16.44 5.62 2.42
N ALA A 115 17.51 5.11 2.99
CA ALA A 115 18.83 5.20 2.35
C ALA A 115 18.89 4.20 1.19
N LEU A 116 18.66 4.69 -0.02
CA LEU A 116 18.78 3.90 -1.25
C LEU A 116 20.25 3.92 -1.69
N GLY A 117 20.91 2.76 -1.63
CA GLY A 117 22.28 2.57 -2.10
C GLY A 117 22.36 2.09 -3.55
N ASP A 118 23.53 1.67 -3.97
CA ASP A 118 23.83 1.17 -5.34
C ASP A 118 22.98 -0.03 -5.77
N PHE A 119 22.29 -0.68 -4.83
CA PHE A 119 21.36 -1.77 -5.13
C PHE A 119 20.09 -1.31 -5.82
N CYS A 120 19.72 -0.02 -5.73
CA CYS A 120 18.53 0.54 -6.34
C CYS A 120 18.82 0.96 -7.79
N GLU A 121 18.29 0.20 -8.74
CA GLU A 121 18.47 0.44 -10.17
C GLU A 121 17.36 1.31 -10.75
N ALA A 122 16.16 1.26 -10.15
CA ALA A 122 15.00 2.05 -10.59
C ALA A 122 14.03 2.30 -9.45
N LEU A 123 13.38 3.47 -9.50
CA LEU A 123 12.24 3.83 -8.66
C LEU A 123 10.97 3.83 -9.51
N HIS A 124 9.92 3.17 -9.00
CA HIS A 124 8.60 3.17 -9.63
C HIS A 124 7.61 3.89 -8.71
N PHE A 125 7.16 5.06 -9.14
CA PHE A 125 6.21 5.90 -8.41
C PHE A 125 4.82 5.85 -9.05
N GLY A 126 3.84 6.20 -8.31
CA GLY A 126 2.48 6.42 -8.74
C GLY A 126 1.59 6.24 -7.53
N ALA A 127 0.49 6.31 -7.77
CA ALA A 127 -0.65 6.74 -8.36
C ALA A 127 -1.29 7.82 -7.46
N ILE A 128 -2.29 7.46 -6.61
CA ILE A 128 -2.97 8.42 -5.73
C ILE A 128 -2.06 8.99 -4.63
N SER A 129 -1.03 8.25 -4.19
CA SER A 129 -0.10 8.67 -3.14
C SER A 129 0.78 9.87 -3.50
N LEU A 130 0.86 10.25 -4.78
CA LEU A 130 1.59 11.44 -5.22
C LEU A 130 0.78 12.74 -5.08
N ILE A 131 -0.50 12.67 -4.73
CA ILE A 131 -1.41 13.82 -4.69
C ILE A 131 -1.57 14.40 -3.28
N PRO A 132 -1.89 13.59 -2.24
CA PRO A 132 -2.11 14.14 -0.90
C PRO A 132 -0.79 14.45 -0.18
N GLU A 133 -0.84 15.44 0.69
CA GLU A 133 0.27 15.78 1.55
C GLU A 133 0.15 15.09 2.93
N PRO A 134 1.30 14.81 3.61
CA PRO A 134 2.69 15.11 3.22
C PRO A 134 3.36 14.06 2.34
N CYS A 135 2.72 12.92 2.04
CA CYS A 135 3.36 11.84 1.28
C CYS A 135 3.76 12.28 -0.15
N GLY A 136 2.95 13.10 -0.83
CA GLY A 136 3.26 13.59 -2.16
C GLY A 136 4.63 14.27 -2.24
N SER A 137 4.86 15.30 -1.42
CA SER A 137 6.16 15.97 -1.31
C SER A 137 7.29 15.04 -0.84
N THR A 138 6.97 14.03 -0.03
CA THR A 138 7.95 13.04 0.42
C THR A 138 8.43 12.16 -0.74
N TYR A 139 7.51 11.68 -1.58
CA TYR A 139 7.89 10.92 -2.77
C TYR A 139 8.61 11.76 -3.81
N GLU A 140 8.29 13.06 -3.93
CA GLU A 140 9.03 13.98 -4.81
C GLU A 140 10.48 14.18 -4.35
N ALA A 141 10.72 14.14 -3.04
CA ALA A 141 12.05 14.33 -2.45
C ALA A 141 12.94 13.07 -2.52
N LEU A 142 12.36 11.88 -2.78
CA LEU A 142 13.09 10.62 -2.89
C LEU A 142 13.85 10.53 -4.21
#